data_1bb0e38f7c952e2a7221b68a4fc8e841
#
_entry.id   1bb0e38f7c952e2a7221b68a4fc8e841
#
_cell.length_a   1.000
_cell.length_b   1.000
_cell.length_c   1.000
_cell.angle_alpha   90.00
_cell.angle_beta   90.00
_cell.angle_gamma   90.00
#
_symmetry.space_group_name_H-M   'P 1'
#
loop_
_entity.id
_entity.type
_entity.pdbx_description
1 polymer ?
#
loop_
_entity_poly.entity_id
_entity_poly.type
_entity_poly.pdbx_seq_one_letter_code
_entity_poly.pdbx_strand_id
1 'polypeptide(L)'
;QLMEAGYNVPAIIHPSAVVSPSAKIGEGSFIMQNAVVNTNTVIEHGVLVNSGAVVDHDSFVGCGAHIGLGSVVKANCTIESKRKVEEGEVVFSTRRKIDGVGKNRNLEDALYAFGFGTQCSYVKPFGEGHINETYAVYMPVDGEDELCYILQRVNNNVFKDPAGVMENIFRVTEYLRNVIREEGGDPDRETLAAIKTKNGCTYFEDNEGQPWRSYHFIHDSVCFQSVEKPEQFYQSGNSFGHFLKQLGNYPASELNETIPDFHNTVKRFEAFQMSLKRDIKNRAASCKKEIEFALNRKEDCGVLVKQQEEGTLPLRVTHNDTKLNNILFDAKTGKGLCIIDLDTIMPGLAANDFGDSIRFGAATAAEDEKNLDLVHFDISLYDTYVKGYLEGTGDVLTQEEKESLPWGARLMTLECGIRFLTDYLQGDTYFKTAYPEHNLVRARTQFKLVDEMEQQFDKMQEIIQKYC
;
A
#
# COMPACT_ATOMS: atom_id res chain seq x y z
N GLN A 1 -5.20 -19.92 -29.39
CA GLN A 1 -4.25 -20.68 -30.23
C GLN A 1 -3.42 -19.77 -31.15
N LEU A 2 -4.02 -18.91 -32.03
CA LEU A 2 -3.22 -18.03 -32.91
C LEU A 2 -2.43 -16.97 -32.13
N MET A 3 -3.04 -16.34 -31.14
CA MET A 3 -2.37 -15.35 -30.28
C MET A 3 -1.30 -16.01 -29.40
N GLU A 4 -1.58 -17.20 -28.86
CA GLU A 4 -0.60 -18.01 -28.11
C GLU A 4 0.59 -18.44 -28.99
N ALA A 5 0.37 -18.56 -30.32
CA ALA A 5 1.41 -18.82 -31.31
C ALA A 5 2.16 -17.55 -31.76
N GLY A 6 1.89 -16.37 -31.14
CA GLY A 6 2.57 -15.12 -31.45
C GLY A 6 2.04 -14.36 -32.69
N TYR A 7 0.88 -14.73 -33.21
CA TYR A 7 0.27 -14.00 -34.33
C TYR A 7 -0.54 -12.80 -33.82
N ASN A 8 -0.38 -11.66 -34.47
CA ASN A 8 -1.27 -10.51 -34.30
C ASN A 8 -2.60 -10.78 -34.97
N VAL A 9 -3.70 -10.80 -34.22
CA VAL A 9 -5.06 -11.07 -34.71
C VAL A 9 -5.92 -9.82 -34.48
N PRO A 10 -5.91 -8.83 -35.39
CA PRO A 10 -6.65 -7.59 -35.20
C PRO A 10 -8.15 -7.85 -35.04
N ALA A 11 -8.86 -6.92 -34.40
CA ALA A 11 -10.31 -6.92 -34.44
C ALA A 11 -10.81 -6.64 -35.85
N ILE A 12 -11.85 -7.35 -36.28
CA ILE A 12 -12.49 -7.17 -37.57
C ILE A 12 -13.83 -6.48 -37.37
N ILE A 13 -13.93 -5.25 -37.89
CA ILE A 13 -15.14 -4.43 -37.79
C ILE A 13 -15.72 -4.27 -39.18
N HIS A 14 -16.96 -4.73 -39.37
CA HIS A 14 -17.65 -4.58 -40.65
C HIS A 14 -17.92 -3.11 -40.95
N PRO A 15 -17.76 -2.61 -42.19
CA PRO A 15 -17.92 -1.20 -42.54
C PRO A 15 -19.29 -0.60 -42.19
N SER A 16 -20.35 -1.41 -42.09
CA SER A 16 -21.69 -0.95 -41.67
C SER A 16 -21.93 -1.04 -40.17
N ALA A 17 -20.96 -1.51 -39.37
CA ALA A 17 -21.07 -1.50 -37.94
C ALA A 17 -20.86 -0.08 -37.41
N VAL A 18 -21.56 0.29 -36.34
CA VAL A 18 -21.40 1.56 -35.65
C VAL A 18 -20.68 1.32 -34.32
N VAL A 19 -19.44 1.76 -34.23
CA VAL A 19 -18.63 1.62 -33.03
C VAL A 19 -18.28 3.00 -32.47
N SER A 20 -18.62 3.26 -31.23
CA SER A 20 -18.28 4.52 -30.56
C SER A 20 -16.76 4.70 -30.49
N PRO A 21 -16.23 5.93 -30.69
CA PRO A 21 -14.80 6.21 -30.54
C PRO A 21 -14.22 5.90 -29.17
N SER A 22 -15.05 5.88 -28.11
CA SER A 22 -14.64 5.54 -26.75
C SER A 22 -14.79 4.05 -26.41
N ALA A 23 -15.35 3.25 -27.32
CA ALA A 23 -15.42 1.81 -27.12
C ALA A 23 -14.05 1.16 -27.32
N LYS A 24 -13.72 0.19 -26.49
CA LYS A 24 -12.49 -0.62 -26.60
C LYS A 24 -12.84 -1.97 -27.21
N ILE A 25 -12.20 -2.33 -28.30
CA ILE A 25 -12.44 -3.61 -29.00
C ILE A 25 -11.16 -4.45 -28.93
N GLY A 26 -11.24 -5.59 -28.25
CA GLY A 26 -10.13 -6.52 -28.07
C GLY A 26 -9.77 -7.28 -29.35
N GLU A 27 -8.51 -7.71 -29.44
CA GLU A 27 -7.95 -8.44 -30.56
C GLU A 27 -8.72 -9.74 -30.87
N GLY A 28 -8.79 -10.11 -32.14
CA GLY A 28 -9.49 -11.31 -32.60
C GLY A 28 -11.01 -11.25 -32.48
N SER A 29 -11.58 -10.10 -32.14
CA SER A 29 -13.03 -9.91 -32.04
C SER A 29 -13.63 -9.56 -33.43
N PHE A 30 -14.88 -9.94 -33.62
CA PHE A 30 -15.64 -9.68 -34.85
C PHE A 30 -16.87 -8.85 -34.56
N ILE A 31 -16.98 -7.67 -35.16
CA ILE A 31 -18.16 -6.81 -35.10
C ILE A 31 -18.83 -6.84 -36.48
N MET A 32 -19.97 -7.53 -36.55
CA MET A 32 -20.62 -7.88 -37.80
C MET A 32 -21.50 -6.75 -38.35
N GLN A 33 -22.16 -7.01 -39.51
CA GLN A 33 -22.99 -6.03 -40.23
C GLN A 33 -24.05 -5.39 -39.33
N ASN A 34 -24.14 -4.05 -39.38
CA ASN A 34 -25.15 -3.28 -38.62
C ASN A 34 -25.14 -3.49 -37.10
N ALA A 35 -24.11 -4.10 -36.55
CA ALA A 35 -23.95 -4.18 -35.12
C ALA A 35 -23.60 -2.79 -34.57
N VAL A 36 -24.06 -2.50 -33.36
CA VAL A 36 -23.82 -1.24 -32.65
C VAL A 36 -23.06 -1.53 -31.35
N VAL A 37 -21.93 -0.86 -31.15
CA VAL A 37 -21.18 -0.88 -29.89
C VAL A 37 -21.07 0.57 -29.38
N ASN A 38 -21.78 0.85 -28.30
CA ASN A 38 -21.94 2.21 -27.78
C ASN A 38 -20.78 2.67 -26.89
N THR A 39 -20.91 3.89 -26.38
CA THR A 39 -19.91 4.66 -25.61
C THR A 39 -19.40 3.86 -24.42
N ASN A 40 -18.05 3.92 -24.20
CA ASN A 40 -17.36 3.29 -23.07
C ASN A 40 -17.56 1.78 -22.92
N THR A 41 -18.10 1.11 -23.95
CA THR A 41 -18.24 -0.34 -23.96
C THR A 41 -16.86 -0.99 -24.13
N VAL A 42 -16.60 -2.03 -23.36
CA VAL A 42 -15.39 -2.85 -23.48
C VAL A 42 -15.79 -4.21 -24.04
N ILE A 43 -15.26 -4.53 -25.21
CA ILE A 43 -15.33 -5.84 -25.85
C ILE A 43 -13.97 -6.48 -25.72
N GLU A 44 -13.88 -7.60 -24.99
CA GLU A 44 -12.61 -8.31 -24.81
C GLU A 44 -12.20 -9.14 -26.03
N HIS A 45 -11.12 -9.92 -25.89
CA HIS A 45 -10.52 -10.69 -26.99
C HIS A 45 -11.45 -11.81 -27.51
N GLY A 46 -11.47 -12.00 -28.83
CA GLY A 46 -12.16 -13.12 -29.48
C GLY A 46 -13.68 -13.11 -29.36
N VAL A 47 -14.28 -11.95 -29.08
CA VAL A 47 -15.73 -11.79 -28.98
C VAL A 47 -16.36 -11.69 -30.36
N LEU A 48 -17.53 -12.33 -30.56
CA LEU A 48 -18.37 -12.14 -31.74
C LEU A 48 -19.60 -11.28 -31.36
N VAL A 49 -19.68 -10.08 -31.94
CA VAL A 49 -20.91 -9.28 -31.92
C VAL A 49 -21.59 -9.46 -33.28
N ASN A 50 -22.64 -10.27 -33.31
CA ASN A 50 -23.27 -10.72 -34.55
C ASN A 50 -24.11 -9.62 -35.22
N SER A 51 -24.57 -9.87 -36.44
CA SER A 51 -25.25 -8.87 -37.27
C SER A 51 -26.48 -8.28 -36.60
N GLY A 52 -26.59 -6.94 -36.59
CA GLY A 52 -27.69 -6.21 -36.01
C GLY A 52 -27.78 -6.27 -34.50
N ALA A 53 -26.80 -6.88 -33.81
CA ALA A 53 -26.77 -6.87 -32.32
C ALA A 53 -26.36 -5.48 -31.83
N VAL A 54 -26.90 -5.10 -30.66
CA VAL A 54 -26.64 -3.83 -30.01
C VAL A 54 -26.00 -4.10 -28.65
N VAL A 55 -24.81 -3.57 -28.42
CA VAL A 55 -24.20 -3.51 -27.09
C VAL A 55 -24.21 -2.04 -26.65
N ASP A 56 -25.09 -1.74 -25.70
CA ASP A 56 -25.31 -0.38 -25.27
C ASP A 56 -24.19 0.09 -24.33
N HIS A 57 -24.18 1.40 -24.04
CA HIS A 57 -23.09 2.11 -23.39
C HIS A 57 -22.68 1.49 -22.05
N ASP A 58 -21.40 1.67 -21.70
CA ASP A 58 -20.83 1.28 -20.40
C ASP A 58 -20.99 -0.21 -20.08
N SER A 59 -21.05 -1.06 -21.09
CA SER A 59 -21.18 -2.50 -20.93
C SER A 59 -19.83 -3.20 -21.12
N PHE A 60 -19.67 -4.36 -20.49
CA PHE A 60 -18.49 -5.20 -20.59
C PHE A 60 -18.87 -6.55 -21.19
N VAL A 61 -18.11 -7.00 -22.19
CA VAL A 61 -18.30 -8.30 -22.84
C VAL A 61 -17.00 -9.09 -22.74
N GLY A 62 -17.02 -10.14 -21.94
CA GLY A 62 -15.86 -10.97 -21.60
C GLY A 62 -15.34 -11.81 -22.75
N CYS A 63 -14.10 -12.28 -22.64
CA CYS A 63 -13.35 -13.02 -23.66
C CYS A 63 -14.15 -14.17 -24.27
N GLY A 64 -14.16 -14.24 -25.60
CA GLY A 64 -14.79 -15.34 -26.34
C GLY A 64 -16.30 -15.42 -26.23
N ALA A 65 -16.96 -14.38 -25.71
CA ALA A 65 -18.42 -14.32 -25.66
C ALA A 65 -19.01 -14.16 -27.06
N HIS A 66 -20.24 -14.62 -27.26
CA HIS A 66 -20.99 -14.50 -28.50
C HIS A 66 -22.28 -13.73 -28.28
N ILE A 67 -22.41 -12.56 -28.85
CA ILE A 67 -23.61 -11.73 -28.81
C ILE A 67 -24.41 -12.09 -30.07
N GLY A 68 -25.56 -12.76 -29.88
CA GLY A 68 -26.37 -13.37 -30.92
C GLY A 68 -26.95 -12.36 -31.93
N LEU A 69 -27.43 -12.86 -33.05
CA LEU A 69 -28.05 -12.04 -34.12
C LEU A 69 -29.20 -11.20 -33.57
N GLY A 70 -29.15 -9.88 -33.76
CA GLY A 70 -30.23 -8.97 -33.38
C GLY A 70 -30.50 -8.89 -31.90
N SER A 71 -29.63 -9.44 -31.02
CA SER A 71 -29.75 -9.34 -29.59
C SER A 71 -29.40 -7.94 -29.07
N VAL A 72 -29.89 -7.59 -27.89
CA VAL A 72 -29.67 -6.28 -27.28
C VAL A 72 -29.09 -6.46 -25.89
N VAL A 73 -27.85 -6.06 -25.69
CA VAL A 73 -27.24 -5.89 -24.38
C VAL A 73 -27.49 -4.46 -23.93
N LYS A 74 -28.35 -4.28 -22.91
CA LYS A 74 -28.68 -2.96 -22.38
C LYS A 74 -27.47 -2.31 -21.67
N ALA A 75 -27.55 -1.01 -21.43
CA ALA A 75 -26.49 -0.26 -20.77
C ALA A 75 -26.11 -0.86 -19.40
N ASN A 76 -24.84 -0.74 -19.04
CA ASN A 76 -24.29 -1.23 -17.78
C ASN A 76 -24.45 -2.75 -17.55
N CYS A 77 -24.42 -3.52 -18.61
CA CYS A 77 -24.45 -4.99 -18.52
C CYS A 77 -23.03 -5.56 -18.53
N THR A 78 -22.87 -6.68 -17.82
CA THR A 78 -21.67 -7.52 -17.92
C THR A 78 -22.06 -8.86 -18.53
N ILE A 79 -21.41 -9.20 -19.62
CA ILE A 79 -21.50 -10.53 -20.25
C ILE A 79 -20.25 -11.30 -19.87
N GLU A 80 -20.43 -12.43 -19.22
CA GLU A 80 -19.32 -13.29 -18.80
C GLU A 80 -18.53 -13.87 -19.98
N SER A 81 -17.26 -14.20 -19.75
CA SER A 81 -16.41 -14.84 -20.77
C SER A 81 -17.06 -16.14 -21.27
N LYS A 82 -17.00 -16.34 -22.60
CA LYS A 82 -17.58 -17.51 -23.31
C LYS A 82 -19.10 -17.66 -23.19
N ARG A 83 -19.82 -16.70 -22.60
CA ARG A 83 -21.27 -16.70 -22.58
C ARG A 83 -21.82 -16.49 -24.01
N LYS A 84 -22.83 -17.26 -24.38
CA LYS A 84 -23.63 -17.00 -25.55
C LYS A 84 -24.89 -16.26 -25.15
N VAL A 85 -25.11 -15.08 -25.70
CA VAL A 85 -26.40 -14.37 -25.70
C VAL A 85 -27.15 -14.87 -26.92
N GLU A 86 -28.37 -15.37 -26.72
CA GLU A 86 -29.13 -15.99 -27.78
C GLU A 86 -29.64 -14.95 -28.80
N GLU A 87 -30.06 -15.42 -29.99
CA GLU A 87 -30.56 -14.54 -31.05
C GLU A 87 -31.82 -13.80 -30.58
N GLY A 88 -31.84 -12.47 -30.74
CA GLY A 88 -32.95 -11.62 -30.30
C GLY A 88 -33.10 -11.49 -28.78
N GLU A 89 -32.25 -12.10 -27.98
CA GLU A 89 -32.27 -11.95 -26.53
C GLU A 89 -32.04 -10.51 -26.11
N VAL A 90 -32.78 -10.04 -25.10
CA VAL A 90 -32.54 -8.75 -24.47
C VAL A 90 -31.96 -8.98 -23.09
N VAL A 91 -30.67 -8.64 -22.92
CA VAL A 91 -29.99 -8.71 -21.63
C VAL A 91 -30.17 -7.40 -20.89
N PHE A 92 -30.68 -7.47 -19.69
CA PHE A 92 -30.83 -6.32 -18.80
C PHE A 92 -29.71 -6.28 -17.77
N SER A 93 -29.33 -5.09 -17.33
CA SER A 93 -28.39 -4.92 -16.23
C SER A 93 -28.96 -5.55 -14.97
N THR A 94 -28.15 -6.41 -14.35
CA THR A 94 -28.44 -6.95 -13.01
C THR A 94 -27.87 -6.05 -11.91
N ARG A 95 -27.20 -4.93 -12.30
CA ARG A 95 -26.67 -3.97 -11.34
C ARG A 95 -27.80 -3.34 -10.57
N ARG A 96 -27.79 -3.53 -9.28
CA ARG A 96 -28.68 -2.81 -8.35
C ARG A 96 -27.96 -1.54 -7.87
N LYS A 97 -28.74 -0.57 -7.45
CA LYS A 97 -28.20 0.61 -6.77
C LYS A 97 -27.63 0.18 -5.42
N ILE A 98 -26.36 0.51 -5.19
CA ILE A 98 -25.69 0.27 -3.91
C ILE A 98 -25.66 1.61 -3.17
N ASP A 99 -26.16 1.63 -1.94
CA ASP A 99 -26.15 2.84 -1.14
C ASP A 99 -24.73 3.23 -0.75
N GLY A 100 -24.45 4.55 -0.75
CA GLY A 100 -23.12 5.09 -0.49
C GLY A 100 -22.24 5.28 -1.73
N VAL A 101 -22.52 4.61 -2.86
CA VAL A 101 -21.77 4.80 -4.12
C VAL A 101 -22.02 6.19 -4.73
N GLY A 102 -23.25 6.71 -4.64
CA GLY A 102 -23.64 7.98 -5.24
C GLY A 102 -23.50 7.97 -6.76
N LYS A 103 -22.68 8.90 -7.29
CA LYS A 103 -22.34 8.99 -8.72
C LYS A 103 -20.94 8.48 -9.03
N ASN A 104 -20.24 7.88 -8.05
CA ASN A 104 -18.89 7.38 -8.23
C ASN A 104 -18.91 6.04 -9.00
N ARG A 105 -18.77 6.14 -10.30
CA ARG A 105 -18.81 4.99 -11.20
C ARG A 105 -17.62 4.05 -11.04
N ASN A 106 -16.44 4.61 -10.80
CA ASN A 106 -15.23 3.81 -10.60
C ASN A 106 -15.35 2.94 -9.35
N LEU A 107 -15.94 3.46 -8.26
CA LEU A 107 -16.26 2.70 -7.05
C LEU A 107 -17.28 1.59 -7.35
N GLU A 108 -18.34 1.89 -8.10
CA GLU A 108 -19.33 0.89 -8.49
C GLU A 108 -18.69 -0.24 -9.31
N ASP A 109 -17.89 0.11 -10.32
CA ASP A 109 -17.19 -0.87 -11.18
C ASP A 109 -16.23 -1.74 -10.37
N ALA A 110 -15.50 -1.16 -9.41
CA ALA A 110 -14.64 -1.91 -8.49
C ALA A 110 -15.44 -2.91 -7.64
N LEU A 111 -16.58 -2.51 -7.05
CA LEU A 111 -17.45 -3.41 -6.29
C LEU A 111 -17.91 -4.60 -7.15
N TYR A 112 -18.26 -4.37 -8.41
CA TYR A 112 -18.63 -5.44 -9.33
C TYR A 112 -17.46 -6.32 -9.75
N ALA A 113 -16.27 -5.75 -9.94
CA ALA A 113 -15.06 -6.49 -10.30
C ALA A 113 -14.66 -7.49 -9.19
N PHE A 114 -14.79 -7.10 -7.91
CA PHE A 114 -14.54 -7.99 -6.77
C PHE A 114 -15.71 -8.91 -6.41
N GLY A 115 -16.83 -8.82 -7.12
CA GLY A 115 -17.98 -9.70 -6.88
C GLY A 115 -18.97 -9.21 -5.83
N PHE A 116 -18.75 -8.04 -5.25
CA PHE A 116 -19.61 -7.50 -4.18
C PHE A 116 -20.89 -6.86 -4.71
N GLY A 117 -20.85 -6.32 -5.93
CA GLY A 117 -21.92 -5.48 -6.50
C GLY A 117 -23.32 -6.11 -6.58
N THR A 118 -23.42 -7.44 -6.55
CA THR A 118 -24.73 -8.15 -6.54
C THR A 118 -25.31 -8.33 -5.14
N GLN A 119 -24.47 -8.27 -4.10
CA GLN A 119 -24.86 -8.61 -2.73
C GLN A 119 -24.61 -7.46 -1.73
N CYS A 120 -23.69 -6.56 -2.02
CA CYS A 120 -23.33 -5.44 -1.15
C CYS A 120 -24.56 -4.61 -0.75
N SER A 121 -24.77 -4.37 0.54
CA SER A 121 -25.86 -3.55 1.06
C SER A 121 -25.57 -2.08 0.85
N TYR A 122 -24.43 -1.61 1.34
CA TYR A 122 -23.95 -0.24 1.16
C TYR A 122 -22.43 -0.15 1.35
N VAL A 123 -21.88 1.00 0.98
CA VAL A 123 -20.46 1.36 1.19
C VAL A 123 -20.35 2.72 1.84
N LYS A 124 -19.29 2.93 2.61
CA LYS A 124 -18.96 4.25 3.15
C LYS A 124 -17.43 4.45 3.19
N PRO A 125 -16.94 5.70 3.13
CA PRO A 125 -15.54 6.00 3.40
C PRO A 125 -15.10 5.43 4.74
N PHE A 126 -13.87 4.94 4.82
CA PHE A 126 -13.34 4.27 6.00
C PHE A 126 -11.90 4.71 6.30
N GLY A 127 -11.61 4.93 7.60
CA GLY A 127 -10.29 5.31 8.07
C GLY A 127 -9.89 6.75 7.76
N GLU A 128 -8.73 7.15 8.25
CA GLU A 128 -8.16 8.50 8.11
C GLU A 128 -6.92 8.50 7.21
N GLY A 129 -6.71 7.43 6.43
CA GLY A 129 -5.56 7.30 5.52
C GLY A 129 -5.51 8.42 4.48
N HIS A 130 -4.30 8.98 4.26
CA HIS A 130 -4.13 10.15 3.39
C HIS A 130 -3.63 9.81 1.98
N ILE A 131 -3.19 8.57 1.74
CA ILE A 131 -2.59 8.14 0.47
C ILE A 131 -3.63 7.47 -0.41
N ASN A 132 -4.29 6.43 0.09
CA ASN A 132 -5.29 5.65 -0.62
C ASN A 132 -6.71 6.07 -0.23
N GLU A 133 -7.65 6.01 -1.18
CA GLU A 133 -9.08 6.15 -0.85
C GLU A 133 -9.60 4.80 -0.36
N THR A 134 -10.13 4.77 0.86
CA THR A 134 -10.55 3.51 1.51
C THR A 134 -12.06 3.52 1.78
N TYR A 135 -12.70 2.40 1.53
CA TYR A 135 -14.13 2.19 1.71
C TYR A 135 -14.40 0.92 2.51
N ALA A 136 -15.33 1.01 3.45
CA ALA A 136 -15.94 -0.13 4.14
C ALA A 136 -17.09 -0.67 3.30
N VAL A 137 -17.09 -1.97 3.04
CA VAL A 137 -18.11 -2.67 2.24
C VAL A 137 -18.94 -3.55 3.15
N TYR A 138 -20.25 -3.25 3.25
CA TYR A 138 -21.21 -3.93 4.09
C TYR A 138 -22.02 -4.95 3.29
N MET A 139 -22.11 -6.17 3.82
CA MET A 139 -22.84 -7.27 3.21
C MET A 139 -23.99 -7.71 4.13
N PRO A 140 -25.11 -8.20 3.58
CA PRO A 140 -26.16 -8.77 4.40
C PRO A 140 -25.72 -10.15 4.93
N VAL A 141 -25.58 -10.26 6.25
CA VAL A 141 -25.24 -11.48 6.98
C VAL A 141 -26.32 -11.71 8.02
N ASP A 142 -26.98 -12.85 7.98
CA ASP A 142 -28.06 -13.25 8.91
C ASP A 142 -29.18 -12.19 9.10
N GLY A 143 -29.41 -11.37 8.07
CA GLY A 143 -30.43 -10.33 8.04
C GLY A 143 -30.00 -8.95 8.56
N GLU A 144 -28.75 -8.82 8.97
CA GLU A 144 -28.13 -7.55 9.36
C GLU A 144 -27.03 -7.16 8.37
N ASP A 145 -26.70 -5.87 8.30
CA ASP A 145 -25.59 -5.36 7.47
C ASP A 145 -24.28 -5.40 8.24
N GLU A 146 -23.40 -6.31 7.86
CA GLU A 146 -22.11 -6.50 8.50
C GLU A 146 -20.97 -5.95 7.64
N LEU A 147 -19.97 -5.32 8.26
CA LEU A 147 -18.74 -4.89 7.59
C LEU A 147 -17.89 -6.12 7.27
N CYS A 148 -17.83 -6.51 6.01
CA CYS A 148 -17.12 -7.72 5.58
C CYS A 148 -15.80 -7.44 4.86
N TYR A 149 -15.72 -6.30 4.14
CA TYR A 149 -14.55 -6.04 3.30
C TYR A 149 -14.09 -4.60 3.38
N ILE A 150 -12.79 -4.42 3.14
CA ILE A 150 -12.17 -3.14 2.87
C ILE A 150 -11.84 -3.08 1.37
N LEU A 151 -12.31 -2.04 0.69
CA LEU A 151 -12.01 -1.75 -0.70
C LEU A 151 -11.18 -0.48 -0.78
N GLN A 152 -10.05 -0.52 -1.50
CA GLN A 152 -9.14 0.61 -1.59
C GLN A 152 -8.84 0.96 -3.05
N ARG A 153 -8.90 2.26 -3.36
CA ARG A 153 -8.35 2.85 -4.57
C ARG A 153 -6.91 3.27 -4.28
N VAL A 154 -5.95 2.60 -4.89
CA VAL A 154 -4.53 2.82 -4.65
C VAL A 154 -4.05 4.04 -5.42
N ASN A 155 -3.27 4.90 -4.77
CA ASN A 155 -2.73 6.11 -5.39
C ASN A 155 -1.52 5.79 -6.28
N ASN A 156 -1.73 5.70 -7.59
CA ASN A 156 -0.67 5.44 -8.57
C ASN A 156 0.30 6.62 -8.79
N ASN A 157 0.05 7.79 -8.20
CA ASN A 157 1.05 8.86 -8.18
C ASN A 157 2.19 8.55 -7.19
N VAL A 158 1.91 7.80 -6.13
CA VAL A 158 2.87 7.33 -5.14
C VAL A 158 3.44 5.97 -5.56
N PHE A 159 2.57 5.01 -5.85
CA PHE A 159 2.95 3.65 -6.24
C PHE A 159 2.92 3.51 -7.76
N LYS A 160 4.10 3.67 -8.39
CA LYS A 160 4.24 3.68 -9.86
C LYS A 160 4.12 2.29 -10.49
N ASP A 161 4.32 1.23 -9.71
CA ASP A 161 4.15 -0.15 -10.11
C ASP A 161 3.10 -0.86 -9.23
N PRO A 162 1.81 -0.61 -9.44
CA PRO A 162 0.76 -1.24 -8.65
C PRO A 162 0.72 -2.77 -8.84
N ALA A 163 1.17 -3.28 -9.98
CA ALA A 163 1.25 -4.72 -10.21
C ALA A 163 2.28 -5.38 -9.30
N GLY A 164 3.49 -4.80 -9.23
CA GLY A 164 4.55 -5.28 -8.33
C GLY A 164 4.17 -5.16 -6.86
N VAL A 165 3.52 -4.06 -6.45
CA VAL A 165 2.98 -3.91 -5.09
C VAL A 165 2.01 -5.03 -4.75
N MET A 166 1.02 -5.28 -5.62
CA MET A 166 0.02 -6.33 -5.38
C MET A 166 0.61 -7.74 -5.42
N GLU A 167 1.59 -7.98 -6.27
CA GLU A 167 2.32 -9.24 -6.30
C GLU A 167 3.05 -9.50 -4.98
N ASN A 168 3.78 -8.51 -4.45
CA ASN A 168 4.44 -8.61 -3.15
C ASN A 168 3.43 -8.91 -2.04
N ILE A 169 2.33 -8.17 -1.98
CA ILE A 169 1.28 -8.35 -0.97
C ILE A 169 0.71 -9.77 -1.02
N PHE A 170 0.33 -10.26 -2.20
CA PHE A 170 -0.21 -11.61 -2.34
C PHE A 170 0.81 -12.69 -1.95
N ARG A 171 2.05 -12.60 -2.41
CA ARG A 171 3.11 -13.55 -2.07
C ARG A 171 3.36 -13.60 -0.56
N VAL A 172 3.52 -12.45 0.07
CA VAL A 172 3.81 -12.36 1.49
C VAL A 172 2.61 -12.82 2.34
N THR A 173 1.40 -12.39 2.03
CA THR A 173 0.22 -12.79 2.80
C THR A 173 -0.10 -14.28 2.64
N GLU A 174 0.05 -14.85 1.45
CA GLU A 174 -0.09 -16.30 1.24
C GLU A 174 0.95 -17.11 2.04
N TYR A 175 2.20 -16.64 2.05
CA TYR A 175 3.26 -17.27 2.85
C TYR A 175 2.95 -17.18 4.35
N LEU A 176 2.60 -16.00 4.86
CA LEU A 176 2.23 -15.79 6.26
C LEU A 176 1.05 -16.67 6.68
N ARG A 177 0.02 -16.79 5.84
CA ARG A 177 -1.13 -17.65 6.12
C ARG A 177 -0.72 -19.13 6.37
N ASN A 178 0.30 -19.61 5.68
CA ASN A 178 0.81 -20.95 5.89
C ASN A 178 1.61 -21.04 7.19
N VAL A 179 2.52 -20.09 7.44
CA VAL A 179 3.31 -20.05 8.68
C VAL A 179 2.39 -19.95 9.91
N ILE A 180 1.39 -19.06 9.88
CA ILE A 180 0.43 -18.88 10.98
C ILE A 180 -0.34 -20.19 11.26
N ARG A 181 -0.79 -20.93 10.21
CA ARG A 181 -1.42 -22.25 10.40
C ARG A 181 -0.49 -23.26 11.05
N GLU A 182 0.77 -23.28 10.64
CA GLU A 182 1.79 -24.18 11.23
C GLU A 182 2.08 -23.85 12.69
N GLU A 183 2.00 -22.55 13.06
CA GLU A 183 2.11 -22.08 14.44
C GLU A 183 0.82 -22.31 15.26
N GLY A 184 -0.28 -22.74 14.63
CA GLY A 184 -1.57 -23.00 15.27
C GLY A 184 -2.42 -21.75 15.51
N GLY A 185 -2.09 -20.63 14.81
CA GLY A 185 -2.81 -19.36 14.81
C GLY A 185 -3.99 -19.33 13.83
N ASP A 186 -4.64 -18.19 13.77
CA ASP A 186 -5.79 -17.92 12.90
C ASP A 186 -5.38 -17.02 11.71
N PRO A 187 -5.12 -17.59 10.52
CA PRO A 187 -4.67 -16.80 9.35
C PRO A 187 -5.74 -15.86 8.80
N ASP A 188 -7.00 -15.98 9.20
CA ASP A 188 -8.06 -15.07 8.77
C ASP A 188 -8.12 -13.81 9.64
N ARG A 189 -7.41 -13.80 10.77
CA ARG A 189 -7.29 -12.65 11.66
C ARG A 189 -5.87 -12.12 11.81
N GLU A 190 -4.85 -12.98 11.73
CA GLU A 190 -3.46 -12.63 12.06
C GLU A 190 -2.64 -12.11 10.87
N THR A 191 -3.19 -12.20 9.64
CA THR A 191 -2.63 -11.53 8.46
C THR A 191 -3.72 -11.03 7.54
N LEU A 192 -3.38 -10.08 6.66
CA LEU A 192 -4.32 -9.60 5.64
C LEU A 192 -4.68 -10.74 4.67
N ALA A 193 -5.96 -10.84 4.34
CA ALA A 193 -6.47 -11.73 3.31
C ALA A 193 -6.91 -10.88 2.10
N ALA A 194 -6.02 -10.76 1.11
CA ALA A 194 -6.30 -10.04 -0.11
C ALA A 194 -7.24 -10.85 -1.03
N ILE A 195 -8.19 -10.16 -1.67
CA ILE A 195 -9.24 -10.76 -2.47
C ILE A 195 -8.93 -10.56 -3.95
N LYS A 196 -9.01 -11.64 -4.73
CA LYS A 196 -8.92 -11.56 -6.19
C LYS A 196 -10.24 -11.10 -6.79
N THR A 197 -10.16 -10.42 -7.92
CA THR A 197 -11.33 -10.11 -8.75
C THR A 197 -12.01 -11.40 -9.26
N LYS A 198 -13.24 -11.30 -9.74
CA LYS A 198 -13.95 -12.41 -10.39
C LYS A 198 -13.17 -13.09 -11.50
N ASN A 199 -12.30 -12.34 -12.18
CA ASN A 199 -11.46 -12.83 -13.27
C ASN A 199 -10.12 -13.39 -12.79
N GLY A 200 -9.90 -13.48 -11.46
CA GLY A 200 -8.68 -14.01 -10.85
C GLY A 200 -7.52 -13.03 -10.77
N CYS A 201 -7.70 -11.76 -11.17
CA CYS A 201 -6.68 -10.73 -11.07
C CYS A 201 -6.49 -10.28 -9.62
N THR A 202 -5.27 -9.83 -9.28
CA THR A 202 -4.91 -9.37 -7.94
C THR A 202 -5.39 -7.94 -7.64
N TYR A 203 -5.75 -7.18 -8.66
CA TYR A 203 -6.33 -5.85 -8.55
C TYR A 203 -7.26 -5.59 -9.75
N PHE A 204 -8.07 -4.55 -9.67
CA PHE A 204 -8.90 -4.04 -10.74
C PHE A 204 -8.40 -2.65 -11.13
N GLU A 205 -8.32 -2.34 -12.41
CA GLU A 205 -8.00 -1.01 -12.93
C GLU A 205 -9.27 -0.33 -13.44
N ASP A 206 -9.57 0.86 -12.91
CA ASP A 206 -10.74 1.62 -13.31
C ASP A 206 -10.52 2.38 -14.63
N ASN A 207 -11.57 3.06 -15.11
CA ASN A 207 -11.54 3.80 -16.37
C ASN A 207 -10.57 5.00 -16.39
N GLU A 208 -10.06 5.40 -15.22
CA GLU A 208 -9.06 6.44 -15.05
C GLU A 208 -7.64 5.87 -14.91
N GLY A 209 -7.50 4.55 -15.03
CA GLY A 209 -6.23 3.85 -14.86
C GLY A 209 -5.78 3.76 -13.40
N GLN A 210 -6.71 3.88 -12.44
CA GLN A 210 -6.41 3.75 -11.02
C GLN A 210 -6.63 2.33 -10.55
N PRO A 211 -5.69 1.73 -9.82
CA PRO A 211 -5.83 0.38 -9.32
C PRO A 211 -6.70 0.34 -8.05
N TRP A 212 -7.53 -0.70 -7.98
CA TRP A 212 -8.38 -1.02 -6.84
C TRP A 212 -8.03 -2.40 -6.31
N ARG A 213 -8.02 -2.54 -4.97
CA ARG A 213 -7.80 -3.80 -4.28
C ARG A 213 -8.79 -3.99 -3.15
N SER A 214 -8.93 -5.22 -2.67
CA SER A 214 -9.82 -5.50 -1.55
C SER A 214 -9.21 -6.51 -0.58
N TYR A 215 -9.61 -6.38 0.69
CA TYR A 215 -9.24 -7.27 1.79
C TYR A 215 -10.48 -7.69 2.57
N HIS A 216 -10.43 -8.86 3.21
CA HIS A 216 -11.38 -9.18 4.27
C HIS A 216 -11.20 -8.22 5.45
N PHE A 217 -12.32 -7.81 6.04
CA PHE A 217 -12.28 -7.01 7.26
C PHE A 217 -11.95 -7.90 8.46
N ILE A 218 -11.07 -7.44 9.34
CA ILE A 218 -10.68 -8.16 10.55
C ILE A 218 -11.50 -7.64 11.72
N HIS A 219 -12.48 -8.44 12.16
CA HIS A 219 -13.38 -8.11 13.25
C HIS A 219 -12.68 -8.13 14.62
N ASP A 220 -13.34 -7.55 15.63
CA ASP A 220 -12.85 -7.49 17.01
C ASP A 220 -11.41 -6.95 17.11
N SER A 221 -11.08 -5.97 16.27
CA SER A 221 -9.77 -5.32 16.23
C SER A 221 -9.87 -3.82 16.46
N VAL A 222 -8.83 -3.22 17.01
CA VAL A 222 -8.68 -1.78 17.23
C VAL A 222 -7.32 -1.31 16.70
N CYS A 223 -7.26 -0.05 16.26
CA CYS A 223 -6.04 0.57 15.78
C CYS A 223 -5.78 1.83 16.61
N PHE A 224 -4.51 2.06 17.00
CA PHE A 224 -4.11 3.24 17.78
C PHE A 224 -3.32 4.20 16.89
N GLN A 225 -3.64 5.50 16.96
CA GLN A 225 -2.96 6.53 16.17
C GLN A 225 -1.66 7.01 16.82
N SER A 226 -1.52 6.86 18.15
CA SER A 226 -0.34 7.23 18.91
C SER A 226 -0.17 6.31 20.12
N VAL A 227 1.01 6.31 20.72
CA VAL A 227 1.29 5.57 21.94
C VAL A 227 0.65 6.29 23.12
N GLU A 228 -0.42 5.72 23.67
CA GLU A 228 -1.09 6.23 24.88
C GLU A 228 -0.57 5.56 26.15
N LYS A 229 -0.10 4.32 26.02
CA LYS A 229 0.43 3.51 27.14
C LYS A 229 1.68 2.75 26.68
N PRO A 230 2.71 2.61 27.54
CA PRO A 230 3.93 1.86 27.19
C PRO A 230 3.67 0.43 26.70
N GLU A 231 2.63 -0.23 27.23
CA GLU A 231 2.24 -1.58 26.82
C GLU A 231 1.87 -1.67 25.34
N GLN A 232 1.21 -0.65 24.78
CA GLN A 232 0.90 -0.60 23.34
C GLN A 232 2.17 -0.57 22.50
N PHE A 233 3.21 0.12 22.98
CA PHE A 233 4.48 0.20 22.27
C PHE A 233 5.32 -1.07 22.41
N TYR A 234 5.24 -1.74 23.57
CA TYR A 234 5.78 -3.10 23.72
C TYR A 234 5.11 -4.07 22.74
N GLN A 235 3.78 -4.06 22.67
CA GLN A 235 3.03 -4.92 21.74
C GLN A 235 3.35 -4.58 20.28
N SER A 236 3.57 -3.30 19.95
CA SER A 236 4.03 -2.89 18.62
C SER A 236 5.38 -3.51 18.28
N GLY A 237 6.36 -3.42 19.18
CA GLY A 237 7.67 -4.05 19.01
C GLY A 237 7.54 -5.55 18.83
N ASN A 238 6.76 -6.22 19.68
CA ASN A 238 6.56 -7.65 19.62
C ASN A 238 5.90 -8.08 18.28
N SER A 239 4.90 -7.32 17.80
CA SER A 239 4.21 -7.62 16.55
C SER A 239 5.11 -7.49 15.32
N PHE A 240 5.88 -6.39 15.20
CA PHE A 240 6.82 -6.22 14.09
C PHE A 240 7.99 -7.19 14.17
N GLY A 241 8.47 -7.49 15.39
CA GLY A 241 9.47 -8.53 15.59
C GLY A 241 8.98 -9.91 15.18
N HIS A 242 7.76 -10.27 15.56
CA HIS A 242 7.14 -11.55 15.18
C HIS A 242 6.89 -11.63 13.67
N PHE A 243 6.42 -10.56 13.06
CA PHE A 243 6.25 -10.46 11.61
C PHE A 243 7.57 -10.71 10.86
N LEU A 244 8.67 -10.09 11.32
CA LEU A 244 9.99 -10.31 10.76
C LEU A 244 10.44 -11.77 10.94
N LYS A 245 10.17 -12.38 12.10
CA LYS A 245 10.48 -13.79 12.39
C LYS A 245 9.70 -14.71 11.46
N GLN A 246 8.40 -14.50 11.30
CA GLN A 246 7.56 -15.31 10.42
C GLN A 246 8.04 -15.27 8.96
N LEU A 247 8.57 -14.11 8.51
CA LEU A 247 9.15 -13.94 7.18
C LEU A 247 10.65 -14.26 7.09
N GLY A 248 11.27 -14.71 8.19
CA GLY A 248 12.71 -14.96 8.27
C GLY A 248 13.25 -15.94 7.24
N ASN A 249 12.44 -16.91 6.82
CA ASN A 249 12.80 -17.92 5.80
C ASN A 249 12.28 -17.55 4.40
N TYR A 250 11.54 -16.44 4.23
CA TYR A 250 11.10 -16.00 2.92
C TYR A 250 12.27 -15.33 2.18
N PRO A 251 12.58 -15.72 0.95
CA PRO A 251 13.68 -15.10 0.20
C PRO A 251 13.32 -13.69 -0.24
N ALA A 252 13.85 -12.68 0.45
CA ALA A 252 13.55 -11.26 0.16
C ALA A 252 13.79 -10.89 -1.32
N SER A 253 14.73 -11.55 -1.99
CA SER A 253 15.04 -11.34 -3.41
C SER A 253 13.90 -11.73 -4.38
N GLU A 254 12.86 -12.43 -3.93
CA GLU A 254 11.69 -12.73 -4.73
C GLU A 254 10.67 -11.58 -4.76
N LEU A 255 10.84 -10.58 -3.91
CA LEU A 255 9.97 -9.41 -3.91
C LEU A 255 10.46 -8.33 -4.86
N ASN A 256 9.51 -7.62 -5.45
CA ASN A 256 9.76 -6.46 -6.28
C ASN A 256 10.18 -5.26 -5.41
N GLU A 257 11.24 -4.55 -5.78
CA GLU A 257 11.57 -3.25 -5.19
C GLU A 257 10.65 -2.19 -5.81
N THR A 258 9.48 -1.99 -5.21
CA THR A 258 8.41 -1.14 -5.75
C THR A 258 8.70 0.35 -5.62
N ILE A 259 9.56 0.74 -4.69
CA ILE A 259 10.08 2.10 -4.53
C ILE A 259 11.60 2.02 -4.45
N PRO A 260 12.31 2.23 -5.56
CA PRO A 260 13.76 2.17 -5.59
C PRO A 260 14.42 3.10 -4.56
N ASP A 261 15.47 2.61 -3.91
CA ASP A 261 16.24 3.39 -2.92
C ASP A 261 15.39 3.96 -1.76
N PHE A 262 14.32 3.27 -1.34
CA PHE A 262 13.32 3.84 -0.42
C PHE A 262 13.94 4.35 0.88
N HIS A 263 14.75 3.53 1.56
CA HIS A 263 15.50 3.89 2.77
C HIS A 263 17.01 3.94 2.52
N ASN A 264 17.42 4.38 1.35
CA ASN A 264 18.83 4.66 1.07
C ASN A 264 19.17 6.08 1.53
N THR A 265 19.63 6.22 2.79
CA THR A 265 19.90 7.53 3.39
C THR A 265 20.99 8.30 2.65
N VAL A 266 21.93 7.61 1.97
CA VAL A 266 22.94 8.26 1.10
C VAL A 266 22.26 8.97 -0.08
N LYS A 267 21.32 8.28 -0.75
CA LYS A 267 20.57 8.86 -1.88
C LYS A 267 19.67 10.02 -1.43
N ARG A 268 19.06 9.90 -0.24
CA ARG A 268 18.27 10.99 0.34
C ARG A 268 19.13 12.21 0.62
N PHE A 269 20.35 11.99 1.14
CA PHE A 269 21.30 13.07 1.38
C PHE A 269 21.81 13.72 0.08
N GLU A 270 22.07 12.95 -0.98
CA GLU A 270 22.41 13.48 -2.30
C GLU A 270 21.29 14.37 -2.87
N ALA A 271 20.03 13.92 -2.75
CA ALA A 271 18.86 14.71 -3.15
C ALA A 271 18.74 16.03 -2.36
N PHE A 272 19.02 16.00 -1.07
CA PHE A 272 19.11 17.20 -0.22
C PHE A 272 20.19 18.17 -0.73
N GLN A 273 21.39 17.68 -0.99
CA GLN A 273 22.50 18.52 -1.50
C GLN A 273 22.15 19.17 -2.85
N MET A 274 21.48 18.42 -3.74
CA MET A 274 21.01 18.97 -5.02
C MET A 274 19.96 20.05 -4.80
N SER A 275 19.03 19.86 -3.88
CA SER A 275 17.98 20.83 -3.56
C SER A 275 18.56 22.11 -2.93
N LEU A 276 19.52 21.94 -2.03
CA LEU A 276 20.25 23.05 -1.43
C LEU A 276 21.01 23.88 -2.49
N LYS A 277 21.71 23.20 -3.41
CA LYS A 277 22.44 23.88 -4.50
C LYS A 277 21.52 24.67 -5.43
N ARG A 278 20.32 24.16 -5.68
CA ARG A 278 19.34 24.81 -6.55
C ARG A 278 18.58 25.94 -5.85
N ASP A 279 18.26 25.76 -4.59
CA ASP A 279 17.47 26.67 -3.73
C ASP A 279 16.36 27.43 -4.48
N ILE A 280 15.55 26.67 -5.23
CA ILE A 280 14.57 27.22 -6.20
C ILE A 280 13.51 28.13 -5.58
N LYS A 281 13.39 28.13 -4.28
CA LYS A 281 12.48 28.99 -3.51
C LYS A 281 13.19 30.04 -2.66
N ASN A 282 14.52 30.12 -2.73
CA ASN A 282 15.37 31.02 -1.93
C ASN A 282 15.12 30.87 -0.41
N ARG A 283 14.92 29.63 0.05
CA ARG A 283 14.62 29.31 1.45
C ARG A 283 15.85 28.91 2.27
N ALA A 284 16.98 28.59 1.65
CA ALA A 284 18.19 28.15 2.34
C ALA A 284 18.69 29.16 3.39
N ALA A 285 18.52 30.45 3.13
CA ALA A 285 18.93 31.50 4.08
C ALA A 285 18.12 31.47 5.40
N SER A 286 16.88 30.98 5.39
CA SER A 286 15.99 30.90 6.56
C SER A 286 16.18 29.65 7.41
N CYS A 287 16.87 28.62 6.92
CA CYS A 287 17.05 27.33 7.60
C CYS A 287 18.53 26.88 7.69
N LYS A 288 19.44 27.83 7.89
CA LYS A 288 20.89 27.57 7.95
C LYS A 288 21.29 26.57 9.02
N LYS A 289 20.65 26.63 10.20
CA LYS A 289 20.95 25.71 11.32
C LYS A 289 20.58 24.27 10.96
N GLU A 290 19.44 24.08 10.33
CA GLU A 290 18.94 22.79 9.90
C GLU A 290 19.80 22.21 8.76
N ILE A 291 20.24 23.06 7.85
CA ILE A 291 21.18 22.70 6.77
C ILE A 291 22.53 22.24 7.37
N GLU A 292 23.09 23.03 8.28
CA GLU A 292 24.37 22.70 8.94
C GLU A 292 24.24 21.39 9.75
N PHE A 293 23.14 21.21 10.46
CA PHE A 293 22.84 19.97 11.20
C PHE A 293 22.90 18.74 10.28
N ALA A 294 22.23 18.79 9.14
CA ALA A 294 22.24 17.71 8.16
C ALA A 294 23.63 17.51 7.53
N LEU A 295 24.32 18.59 7.12
CA LEU A 295 25.64 18.50 6.50
C LEU A 295 26.69 17.87 7.40
N ASN A 296 26.66 18.16 8.72
CA ASN A 296 27.59 17.61 9.70
C ASN A 296 27.42 16.09 9.93
N ARG A 297 26.29 15.49 9.45
CA ARG A 297 25.97 14.06 9.61
C ARG A 297 26.05 13.29 8.28
N LYS A 298 26.73 13.86 7.30
CA LYS A 298 26.90 13.24 5.98
C LYS A 298 27.49 11.84 6.06
N GLU A 299 28.55 11.66 6.82
CA GLU A 299 29.26 10.38 6.93
C GLU A 299 28.37 9.30 7.61
N ASP A 300 27.53 9.70 8.55
CA ASP A 300 26.60 8.81 9.24
C ASP A 300 25.58 8.20 8.29
N CYS A 301 25.14 8.95 7.27
CA CYS A 301 24.16 8.47 6.29
C CYS A 301 24.60 7.19 5.56
N GLY A 302 25.91 6.93 5.50
CA GLY A 302 26.48 5.75 4.84
C GLY A 302 26.61 4.51 5.73
N VAL A 303 26.39 4.60 7.04
CA VAL A 303 26.74 3.51 7.98
C VAL A 303 26.02 2.21 7.66
N LEU A 304 24.70 2.22 7.57
CA LEU A 304 23.92 1.01 7.28
C LEU A 304 24.04 0.55 5.82
N VAL A 305 24.08 1.51 4.88
CA VAL A 305 24.25 1.21 3.44
C VAL A 305 25.59 0.49 3.19
N LYS A 306 26.66 0.94 3.80
CA LYS A 306 27.97 0.31 3.69
C LYS A 306 27.98 -1.10 4.27
N GLN A 307 27.38 -1.32 5.44
CA GLN A 307 27.27 -2.64 6.05
C GLN A 307 26.45 -3.62 5.20
N GLN A 308 25.40 -3.12 4.53
CA GLN A 308 24.64 -3.89 3.57
C GLN A 308 25.48 -4.26 2.33
N GLU A 309 26.20 -3.30 1.74
CA GLU A 309 27.07 -3.52 0.57
C GLU A 309 28.21 -4.50 0.88
N GLU A 310 28.74 -4.48 2.10
CA GLU A 310 29.77 -5.40 2.60
C GLU A 310 29.18 -6.79 2.94
N GLY A 311 27.87 -6.95 2.91
CA GLY A 311 27.18 -8.22 3.23
C GLY A 311 27.09 -8.54 4.73
N THR A 312 27.43 -7.58 5.60
CA THR A 312 27.33 -7.73 7.07
C THR A 312 25.88 -7.68 7.52
N LEU A 313 25.05 -6.83 6.90
CA LEU A 313 23.61 -6.76 7.12
C LEU A 313 22.86 -7.37 5.94
N PRO A 314 22.11 -8.47 6.15
CA PRO A 314 21.34 -9.10 5.09
C PRO A 314 20.08 -8.28 4.77
N LEU A 315 19.62 -8.37 3.51
CA LEU A 315 18.27 -7.92 3.16
C LEU A 315 17.23 -8.92 3.67
N ARG A 316 16.23 -8.42 4.33
CA ARG A 316 15.05 -9.12 4.82
C ARG A 316 13.81 -8.67 4.08
N VAL A 317 12.71 -9.38 4.23
CA VAL A 317 11.40 -8.83 3.92
C VAL A 317 11.05 -7.82 5.01
N THR A 318 10.94 -6.56 4.65
CA THR A 318 10.66 -5.46 5.58
C THR A 318 9.36 -4.76 5.23
N HIS A 319 8.69 -4.23 6.23
CA HIS A 319 7.45 -3.47 6.06
C HIS A 319 7.69 -2.06 5.51
N ASN A 320 8.77 -1.42 5.96
CA ASN A 320 9.24 -0.09 5.57
C ASN A 320 8.30 1.10 5.93
N ASP A 321 7.26 0.87 6.71
CA ASP A 321 6.39 1.90 7.31
C ASP A 321 5.81 1.37 8.64
N THR A 322 6.68 1.14 9.63
CA THR A 322 6.37 0.40 10.86
C THR A 322 5.76 1.29 11.95
N LYS A 323 4.78 2.08 11.60
CA LYS A 323 4.04 2.93 12.56
C LYS A 323 3.05 2.11 13.38
N LEU A 324 2.75 2.59 14.59
CA LEU A 324 1.78 1.96 15.48
C LEU A 324 0.39 1.78 14.82
N ASN A 325 -0.03 2.73 14.00
CA ASN A 325 -1.31 2.68 13.29
C ASN A 325 -1.33 1.69 12.10
N ASN A 326 -0.22 1.02 11.82
CA ASN A 326 -0.16 -0.09 10.86
C ASN A 326 -0.25 -1.46 11.55
N ILE A 327 -0.75 -1.47 12.79
CA ILE A 327 -1.05 -2.70 13.56
C ILE A 327 -2.52 -2.67 13.97
N LEU A 328 -3.21 -3.76 13.73
CA LEU A 328 -4.47 -4.06 14.38
C LEU A 328 -4.18 -4.82 15.68
N PHE A 329 -4.82 -4.38 16.75
CA PHE A 329 -4.73 -5.02 18.06
C PHE A 329 -6.03 -5.76 18.35
N ASP A 330 -5.96 -6.92 18.95
CA ASP A 330 -7.15 -7.65 19.42
C ASP A 330 -7.88 -6.84 20.49
N ALA A 331 -9.14 -6.53 20.25
CA ALA A 331 -9.92 -5.64 21.10
C ALA A 331 -10.14 -6.16 22.53
N LYS A 332 -10.04 -7.49 22.74
CA LYS A 332 -10.28 -8.14 24.04
C LYS A 332 -9.00 -8.24 24.85
N THR A 333 -7.88 -8.57 24.20
CA THR A 333 -6.62 -8.85 24.89
C THR A 333 -5.63 -7.70 24.85
N GLY A 334 -5.80 -6.75 23.93
CA GLY A 334 -4.86 -5.66 23.69
C GLY A 334 -3.54 -6.09 23.05
N LYS A 335 -3.40 -7.36 22.67
CA LYS A 335 -2.19 -7.84 21.97
C LYS A 335 -2.22 -7.45 20.50
N GLY A 336 -1.05 -7.30 19.91
CA GLY A 336 -0.95 -7.14 18.46
C GLY A 336 -1.55 -8.36 17.75
N LEU A 337 -2.29 -8.12 16.68
CA LEU A 337 -3.06 -9.13 15.96
C LEU A 337 -2.63 -9.26 14.52
N CYS A 338 -2.62 -8.17 13.77
CA CYS A 338 -2.35 -8.19 12.33
C CYS A 338 -1.58 -6.93 11.91
N ILE A 339 -0.54 -7.11 11.13
CA ILE A 339 0.16 -6.01 10.46
C ILE A 339 -0.61 -5.67 9.18
N ILE A 340 -0.88 -4.38 8.97
CA ILE A 340 -1.63 -3.85 7.83
C ILE A 340 -0.79 -2.83 7.06
N ASP A 341 -1.33 -2.34 5.93
CA ASP A 341 -0.68 -1.35 5.05
C ASP A 341 0.65 -1.85 4.46
N LEU A 342 0.58 -2.99 3.78
CA LEU A 342 1.74 -3.67 3.17
C LEU A 342 2.20 -3.05 1.85
N ASP A 343 1.88 -1.78 1.57
CA ASP A 343 2.19 -1.12 0.29
C ASP A 343 3.69 -0.96 0.04
N THR A 344 4.45 -0.87 1.12
CA THR A 344 5.90 -0.71 1.11
C THR A 344 6.67 -1.99 1.41
N ILE A 345 5.96 -3.15 1.38
CA ILE A 345 6.62 -4.42 1.66
C ILE A 345 7.57 -4.81 0.52
N MET A 346 8.85 -4.82 0.80
CA MET A 346 9.92 -5.11 -0.16
C MET A 346 11.22 -5.45 0.57
N PRO A 347 12.31 -5.83 -0.13
CA PRO A 347 13.59 -6.06 0.51
C PRO A 347 14.12 -4.80 1.23
N GLY A 348 14.59 -4.97 2.47
CA GLY A 348 15.15 -3.89 3.26
C GLY A 348 15.97 -4.39 4.45
N LEU A 349 16.43 -3.47 5.30
CA LEU A 349 17.17 -3.79 6.51
C LEU A 349 16.23 -3.82 7.73
N ALA A 350 16.36 -4.84 8.58
CA ALA A 350 15.62 -4.92 9.84
C ALA A 350 15.80 -3.67 10.72
N ALA A 351 16.99 -3.06 10.66
CA ALA A 351 17.30 -1.81 11.37
C ALA A 351 16.44 -0.64 10.91
N ASN A 352 16.03 -0.58 9.63
CA ASN A 352 15.17 0.49 9.12
C ASN A 352 13.74 0.35 9.66
N ASP A 353 13.16 -0.85 9.65
CA ASP A 353 11.85 -1.12 10.25
C ASP A 353 11.82 -0.78 11.73
N PHE A 354 12.82 -1.29 12.48
CA PHE A 354 12.98 -0.92 13.89
C PHE A 354 13.06 0.58 14.09
N GLY A 355 13.87 1.25 13.26
CA GLY A 355 14.12 2.68 13.35
C GLY A 355 12.89 3.55 13.07
N ASP A 356 12.06 3.18 12.09
CA ASP A 356 10.85 3.93 11.78
C ASP A 356 9.82 3.85 12.92
N SER A 357 9.68 2.68 13.56
CA SER A 357 8.86 2.54 14.77
C SER A 357 9.35 3.44 15.91
N ILE A 358 10.66 3.46 16.18
CA ILE A 358 11.25 4.30 17.25
C ILE A 358 11.04 5.78 16.95
N ARG A 359 11.29 6.21 15.73
CA ARG A 359 11.07 7.58 15.27
C ARG A 359 9.66 8.07 15.57
N PHE A 360 8.68 7.22 15.30
CA PHE A 360 7.28 7.55 15.50
C PHE A 360 6.82 7.42 16.94
N GLY A 361 7.18 6.33 17.61
CA GLY A 361 6.57 5.94 18.89
C GLY A 361 7.36 6.36 20.15
N ALA A 362 8.66 6.67 20.05
CA ALA A 362 9.48 7.10 21.17
C ALA A 362 9.68 8.63 21.22
N ALA A 363 8.85 9.41 20.51
CA ALA A 363 8.80 10.86 20.57
C ALA A 363 7.71 11.31 21.54
N THR A 364 8.01 12.34 22.38
CA THR A 364 7.05 12.87 23.37
C THR A 364 6.03 13.83 22.77
N ALA A 365 6.24 14.31 21.55
CA ALA A 365 5.41 15.30 20.87
C ALA A 365 5.08 14.88 19.44
N ALA A 366 4.09 15.54 18.85
CA ALA A 366 3.71 15.36 17.46
C ALA A 366 4.86 15.73 16.50
N GLU A 367 4.86 15.13 15.31
CA GLU A 367 5.89 15.35 14.28
C GLU A 367 6.00 16.82 13.85
N ASP A 368 4.93 17.58 13.96
CA ASP A 368 4.85 19.01 13.60
C ASP A 368 4.76 19.96 14.82
N GLU A 369 5.23 19.52 16.00
CA GLU A 369 5.30 20.36 17.19
C GLU A 369 6.26 21.55 16.95
N LYS A 370 5.74 22.76 17.18
CA LYS A 370 6.52 24.00 16.99
C LYS A 370 7.42 24.34 18.18
N ASN A 371 7.01 23.93 19.37
CA ASN A 371 7.79 24.14 20.57
C ASN A 371 8.76 22.97 20.78
N LEU A 372 10.01 23.14 20.39
CA LEU A 372 11.04 22.12 20.50
C LEU A 372 11.38 21.73 21.93
N ASP A 373 11.02 22.55 22.94
CA ASP A 373 11.19 22.19 24.35
C ASP A 373 10.21 21.10 24.82
N LEU A 374 9.21 20.76 24.01
CA LEU A 374 8.29 19.65 24.26
C LEU A 374 8.69 18.37 23.48
N VAL A 375 9.65 18.49 22.57
CA VAL A 375 10.10 17.39 21.71
C VAL A 375 11.28 16.69 22.34
N HIS A 376 11.06 15.47 22.85
CA HIS A 376 12.10 14.66 23.46
C HIS A 376 12.07 13.23 22.96
N PHE A 377 13.25 12.60 22.93
CA PHE A 377 13.40 11.17 22.77
C PHE A 377 13.22 10.46 24.11
N ASP A 378 12.16 9.67 24.22
CA ASP A 378 11.85 8.91 25.43
C ASP A 378 12.58 7.57 25.44
N ILE A 379 13.67 7.52 26.18
CA ILE A 379 14.52 6.32 26.35
C ILE A 379 13.77 5.17 27.07
N SER A 380 12.72 5.46 27.83
CA SER A 380 11.93 4.43 28.50
C SER A 380 10.99 3.74 27.54
N LEU A 381 10.42 4.50 26.61
CA LEU A 381 9.65 3.93 25.50
C LEU A 381 10.56 3.14 24.54
N TYR A 382 11.78 3.64 24.28
CA TYR A 382 12.78 2.89 23.53
C TYR A 382 13.08 1.54 24.20
N ASP A 383 13.40 1.50 25.49
CA ASP A 383 13.63 0.24 26.25
C ASP A 383 12.43 -0.71 26.16
N THR A 384 11.22 -0.16 26.27
CA THR A 384 9.96 -0.91 26.17
C THR A 384 9.79 -1.55 24.78
N TYR A 385 10.04 -0.79 23.72
CA TYR A 385 9.94 -1.28 22.34
C TYR A 385 11.02 -2.33 22.05
N VAL A 386 12.28 -2.07 22.42
CA VAL A 386 13.40 -3.02 22.23
C VAL A 386 13.07 -4.36 22.85
N LYS A 387 12.57 -4.36 24.10
CA LYS A 387 12.14 -5.59 24.76
C LYS A 387 11.13 -6.36 23.93
N GLY A 388 10.04 -5.71 23.52
CA GLY A 388 9.00 -6.35 22.70
C GLY A 388 9.54 -6.85 21.36
N TYR A 389 10.34 -6.03 20.67
CA TYR A 389 10.89 -6.35 19.36
C TYR A 389 11.84 -7.56 19.40
N LEU A 390 12.78 -7.59 20.34
CA LEU A 390 13.72 -8.72 20.45
C LEU A 390 13.04 -9.99 20.94
N GLU A 391 12.05 -9.90 21.83
CA GLU A 391 11.20 -11.04 22.17
C GLU A 391 10.42 -11.57 20.95
N GLY A 392 9.87 -10.68 20.13
CA GLY A 392 9.15 -11.03 18.91
C GLY A 392 10.04 -11.65 17.83
N THR A 393 11.22 -11.10 17.60
CA THR A 393 12.17 -11.63 16.59
C THR A 393 12.76 -12.98 17.00
N GLY A 394 12.85 -13.28 18.29
CA GLY A 394 13.55 -14.45 18.78
C GLY A 394 14.99 -14.50 18.23
N ASP A 395 15.37 -15.64 17.62
CA ASP A 395 16.72 -15.88 17.13
C ASP A 395 16.93 -15.56 15.64
N VAL A 396 15.98 -14.87 14.99
CA VAL A 396 16.07 -14.64 13.54
C VAL A 396 17.11 -13.60 13.15
N LEU A 397 17.38 -12.62 14.04
CA LEU A 397 18.38 -11.58 13.80
C LEU A 397 19.79 -12.07 14.12
N THR A 398 20.76 -11.72 13.28
CA THR A 398 22.18 -11.90 13.59
C THR A 398 22.63 -10.93 14.68
N GLN A 399 23.83 -11.14 15.21
CA GLN A 399 24.38 -10.23 16.22
C GLN A 399 24.62 -8.83 15.63
N GLU A 400 25.12 -8.76 14.40
CA GLU A 400 25.35 -7.53 13.67
C GLU A 400 24.07 -6.76 13.41
N GLU A 401 22.98 -7.46 13.07
CA GLU A 401 21.67 -6.82 12.92
C GLU A 401 21.20 -6.22 14.25
N LYS A 402 21.32 -6.95 15.37
CA LYS A 402 20.95 -6.43 16.70
C LYS A 402 21.77 -5.20 17.07
N GLU A 403 23.09 -5.21 16.85
CA GLU A 403 23.99 -4.09 17.10
C GLU A 403 23.71 -2.88 16.19
N SER A 404 23.09 -3.09 15.03
CA SER A 404 22.69 -2.04 14.09
C SER A 404 21.37 -1.32 14.44
N LEU A 405 20.55 -1.88 15.34
CA LEU A 405 19.22 -1.32 15.67
C LEU A 405 19.27 0.13 16.19
N PRO A 406 20.20 0.53 17.08
CA PRO A 406 20.32 1.94 17.50
C PRO A 406 20.67 2.87 16.33
N TRP A 407 21.49 2.41 15.39
CA TRP A 407 21.78 3.14 14.16
C TRP A 407 20.53 3.27 13.29
N GLY A 408 19.71 2.24 13.20
CA GLY A 408 18.41 2.29 12.52
C GLY A 408 17.53 3.39 13.07
N ALA A 409 17.35 3.46 14.40
CA ALA A 409 16.56 4.49 15.05
C ALA A 409 17.05 5.91 14.72
N ARG A 410 18.36 6.14 14.85
CA ARG A 410 18.99 7.43 14.58
C ARG A 410 18.90 7.80 13.09
N LEU A 411 19.20 6.86 12.19
CA LEU A 411 19.25 7.15 10.75
C LEU A 411 17.87 7.30 10.12
N MET A 412 16.87 6.53 10.52
CA MET A 412 15.51 6.72 10.04
C MET A 412 14.94 8.07 10.46
N THR A 413 15.25 8.52 11.67
CA THR A 413 14.88 9.85 12.17
C THR A 413 15.60 10.95 11.39
N LEU A 414 16.92 10.80 11.16
CA LEU A 414 17.72 11.74 10.38
C LEU A 414 17.23 11.81 8.92
N GLU A 415 16.97 10.66 8.29
CA GLU A 415 16.47 10.58 6.91
C GLU A 415 15.13 11.30 6.77
N CYS A 416 14.21 11.07 7.70
CA CYS A 416 12.91 11.74 7.69
C CYS A 416 13.07 13.26 7.79
N GLY A 417 13.91 13.75 8.70
CA GLY A 417 14.25 15.17 8.82
C GLY A 417 14.87 15.76 7.55
N ILE A 418 15.80 15.03 6.92
CA ILE A 418 16.42 15.41 5.64
C ILE A 418 15.36 15.47 4.53
N ARG A 419 14.44 14.52 4.47
CA ARG A 419 13.34 14.50 3.47
C ARG A 419 12.43 15.70 3.62
N PHE A 420 12.03 16.05 4.84
CA PHE A 420 11.22 17.26 5.11
C PHE A 420 11.97 18.55 4.72
N LEU A 421 13.26 18.65 5.08
CA LEU A 421 14.07 19.81 4.73
C LEU A 421 14.26 19.92 3.21
N THR A 422 14.44 18.79 2.52
CA THR A 422 14.56 18.72 1.07
C THR A 422 13.31 19.24 0.39
N ASP A 423 12.13 18.76 0.82
CA ASP A 423 10.86 19.19 0.27
C ASP A 423 10.56 20.67 0.55
N TYR A 424 10.91 21.15 1.75
CA TYR A 424 10.84 22.57 2.07
C TYR A 424 11.66 23.43 1.09
N LEU A 425 12.90 23.03 0.80
CA LEU A 425 13.77 23.73 -0.17
C LEU A 425 13.22 23.65 -1.60
N GLN A 426 12.52 22.56 -1.94
CA GLN A 426 11.87 22.36 -3.24
C GLN A 426 10.52 23.08 -3.37
N GLY A 427 9.95 23.58 -2.28
CA GLY A 427 8.70 24.35 -2.27
C GLY A 427 7.47 23.54 -1.89
N ASP A 428 7.63 22.54 -1.04
CA ASP A 428 6.55 21.75 -0.44
C ASP A 428 5.74 21.00 -1.51
N THR A 429 6.43 20.19 -2.34
CA THR A 429 5.83 19.53 -3.50
C THR A 429 5.51 18.06 -3.25
N TYR A 430 6.12 17.44 -2.26
CA TYR A 430 5.97 16.02 -1.95
C TYR A 430 5.01 15.78 -0.78
N PHE A 431 5.27 16.38 0.38
CA PHE A 431 4.44 16.23 1.56
C PHE A 431 3.29 17.22 1.59
N LYS A 432 2.11 16.78 2.04
CA LYS A 432 1.00 17.69 2.31
C LYS A 432 1.38 18.66 3.43
N THR A 433 1.15 19.95 3.22
CA THR A 433 1.42 20.99 4.20
C THR A 433 0.12 21.71 4.57
N ALA A 434 -0.08 21.98 5.86
CA ALA A 434 -1.22 22.73 6.38
C ALA A 434 -0.95 24.25 6.42
N TYR A 435 0.33 24.64 6.44
CA TYR A 435 0.77 26.03 6.51
C TYR A 435 2.17 26.19 5.88
N PRO A 436 2.59 27.39 5.51
CA PRO A 436 3.97 27.68 5.14
C PRO A 436 4.93 27.24 6.26
N GLU A 437 6.10 26.72 5.93
CA GLU A 437 7.09 26.19 6.88
C GLU A 437 6.71 24.88 7.60
N HIS A 438 5.57 24.23 7.30
CA HIS A 438 5.17 22.99 7.95
C HIS A 438 6.28 21.91 7.85
N ASN A 439 6.87 21.72 6.67
CA ASN A 439 7.99 20.80 6.49
C ASN A 439 9.26 21.23 7.23
N LEU A 440 9.51 22.52 7.40
CA LEU A 440 10.64 23.00 8.18
C LEU A 440 10.42 22.71 9.69
N VAL A 441 9.20 22.87 10.19
CA VAL A 441 8.85 22.49 11.56
C VAL A 441 9.07 21.00 11.77
N ARG A 442 8.58 20.17 10.87
CA ARG A 442 8.81 18.71 10.91
C ARG A 442 10.29 18.34 10.85
N ALA A 443 11.07 19.00 10.01
CA ALA A 443 12.52 18.78 9.98
C ALA A 443 13.18 19.08 11.34
N ARG A 444 12.76 20.17 11.99
CA ARG A 444 13.28 20.58 13.31
C ARG A 444 12.96 19.57 14.40
N THR A 445 11.75 19.03 14.43
CA THR A 445 11.37 18.00 15.41
C THR A 445 12.22 16.74 15.21
N GLN A 446 12.41 16.27 13.97
CA GLN A 446 13.25 15.11 13.69
C GLN A 446 14.71 15.35 14.09
N PHE A 447 15.28 16.50 13.75
CA PHE A 447 16.67 16.83 14.10
C PHE A 447 16.86 16.98 15.62
N LYS A 448 15.84 17.48 16.35
CA LYS A 448 15.86 17.51 17.80
C LYS A 448 15.90 16.09 18.40
N LEU A 449 15.11 15.17 17.87
CA LEU A 449 15.15 13.75 18.30
C LEU A 449 16.50 13.10 17.98
N VAL A 450 17.09 13.36 16.80
CA VAL A 450 18.43 12.86 16.45
C VAL A 450 19.47 13.33 17.43
N ASP A 451 19.47 14.62 17.76
CA ASP A 451 20.42 15.21 18.74
C ASP A 451 20.33 14.52 20.10
N GLU A 452 19.12 14.26 20.58
CA GLU A 452 18.91 13.55 21.86
C GLU A 452 19.25 12.06 21.81
N MET A 453 19.03 11.39 20.66
CA MET A 453 19.48 10.01 20.45
C MET A 453 21.00 9.92 20.45
N GLU A 454 21.71 10.89 19.86
CA GLU A 454 23.17 10.95 19.88
C GLU A 454 23.73 11.12 21.29
N GLN A 455 23.10 11.96 22.10
CA GLN A 455 23.49 12.16 23.51
C GLN A 455 23.25 10.91 24.36
N GLN A 456 22.32 10.05 23.96
CA GLN A 456 21.94 8.84 24.69
C GLN A 456 22.37 7.55 23.97
N PHE A 457 23.24 7.64 22.94
CA PHE A 457 23.53 6.52 22.05
C PHE A 457 24.14 5.32 22.78
N ASP A 458 25.07 5.53 23.70
CA ASP A 458 25.67 4.46 24.50
C ASP A 458 24.59 3.73 25.32
N LYS A 459 23.65 4.48 25.90
CA LYS A 459 22.53 3.90 26.65
C LYS A 459 21.58 3.12 25.74
N MET A 460 21.35 3.58 24.52
CA MET A 460 20.58 2.81 23.52
C MET A 460 21.25 1.48 23.21
N GLN A 461 22.56 1.45 23.06
CA GLN A 461 23.32 0.22 22.86
C GLN A 461 23.27 -0.72 24.08
N GLU A 462 23.43 -0.19 25.29
CA GLU A 462 23.29 -0.97 26.54
C GLU A 462 21.91 -1.63 26.66
N ILE A 463 20.85 -0.93 26.25
CA ILE A 463 19.48 -1.47 26.25
C ILE A 463 19.36 -2.66 25.25
N ILE A 464 19.94 -2.56 24.06
CA ILE A 464 19.97 -3.69 23.13
C ILE A 464 20.68 -4.90 23.80
N GLN A 465 21.86 -4.68 24.35
CA GLN A 465 22.64 -5.73 24.99
C GLN A 465 21.92 -6.41 26.18
N LYS A 466 21.07 -5.67 26.88
CA LYS A 466 20.25 -6.18 28.00
C LYS A 466 19.28 -7.28 27.58
N TYR A 467 18.83 -7.29 26.33
CA TYR A 467 17.82 -8.21 25.82
C TYR A 467 18.34 -9.18 24.75
N CYS A 468 19.65 -9.14 24.43
CA CYS A 468 20.32 -10.05 23.47
C CYS A 468 20.66 -11.42 24.03
#